data_c6cd0ada91541511744e18624c1a8cd9
#
_entry.id   c6cd0ada91541511744e18624c1a8cd9
#
_cell.length_a   1.000
_cell.length_b   1.000
_cell.length_c   1.000
_cell.angle_alpha   90.00
_cell.angle_beta   90.00
_cell.angle_gamma   90.00
#
_symmetry.space_group_name_H-M   'P 1'
#
loop_
_entity.id
_entity.type
_entity.pdbx_description
1 polymer ?
#
loop_
_entity_poly.entity_id
_entity_poly.type
_entity_poly.pdbx_seq_one_letter_code
_entity_poly.pdbx_strand_id
1 'polypeptide(L)'
;MKKAVFLFFIIFHTYLFSQNIDREITDRYVKENIAVFEIEDVSTEYRKNLGKKVTTLIENSLTRMNRFNIVDRANLDKYLKEMELQLTGITEEQVIEVGKIYGYSKAITGRITSANVTFDYDIESGSGNIYANVDLILQIVDVETTKILYSSKIFGSAYYSINRYPSMALREEALDEACNDLAIQVESKMKNVFKIILKISDIKDGNVILFAGSEHGISKNTRFKVYSKSEDIVLPSGNVIEGEYKEKGTLRIKDLGREYSIAKISRGNDIKAGDIARETHIGNFLVGFNINYSAYKMKSIQKTYQSSTNNGRLNINLNKNDFALGMHLKVGYDNNLFSPNLSFGLLFGDFFKTSYGIDIRFNFDINVNIYKEVVRFVFIPYIGLGVTFTDIGNVSGGDYYIDNYTSIPNESKISSRDILFGLGAMAVIQYNIKDTLGFNFGVGYKLYTNPINLGTYYDGNGFTLPEKLKTVSLTGFDFMIGIYGLL
;
A
#
# COMPACT_ATOMS: atom_id res chain seq x y z
N MET A 1 17.63 22.50 11.16
CA MET A 1 16.75 21.34 10.97
C MET A 1 15.30 21.65 10.50
N LYS A 2 14.95 22.91 10.17
CA LYS A 2 13.58 23.30 9.73
C LYS A 2 13.37 23.36 8.21
N LYS A 3 14.39 23.06 7.38
CA LYS A 3 14.28 23.09 5.90
C LYS A 3 14.27 21.72 5.22
N ALA A 4 14.51 20.61 5.94
CA ALA A 4 14.64 19.27 5.36
C ALA A 4 13.28 18.52 5.23
N VAL A 5 12.27 18.89 6.02
CA VAL A 5 10.97 18.18 6.01
C VAL A 5 10.06 18.66 4.87
N PHE A 6 10.26 19.88 4.37
CA PHE A 6 9.43 20.44 3.29
C PHE A 6 9.88 19.98 1.89
N LEU A 7 11.11 19.52 1.75
CA LEU A 7 11.66 19.07 0.45
C LEU A 7 11.26 17.64 0.08
N PHE A 8 10.85 16.82 1.04
CA PHE A 8 10.45 15.43 0.79
C PHE A 8 9.06 15.31 0.15
N PHE A 9 8.21 16.32 0.29
CA PHE A 9 6.85 16.33 -0.29
C PHE A 9 6.77 16.83 -1.73
N ILE A 10 7.79 17.53 -2.24
CA ILE A 10 7.78 18.13 -3.59
C ILE A 10 8.37 17.19 -4.65
N ILE A 11 9.24 16.24 -4.28
CA ILE A 11 9.91 15.35 -5.23
C ILE A 11 9.01 14.20 -5.73
N PHE A 12 7.88 13.93 -5.07
CA PHE A 12 6.97 12.85 -5.49
C PHE A 12 5.98 13.22 -6.60
N HIS A 13 6.00 14.47 -7.10
CA HIS A 13 4.97 14.96 -8.06
C HIS A 13 5.41 15.03 -9.52
N THR A 14 6.64 14.68 -9.88
CA THR A 14 7.16 14.92 -11.24
C THR A 14 7.50 13.68 -12.06
N TYR A 15 7.19 12.46 -11.61
CA TYR A 15 7.53 11.24 -12.38
C TYR A 15 6.32 10.35 -12.72
N LEU A 16 5.21 10.92 -13.14
CA LEU A 16 4.09 10.16 -13.71
C LEU A 16 3.59 10.73 -15.04
N PHE A 17 4.51 11.14 -15.91
CA PHE A 17 4.22 11.07 -17.35
C PHE A 17 4.58 9.65 -17.81
N SER A 18 3.67 8.71 -17.59
CA SER A 18 3.64 7.46 -18.33
C SER A 18 3.66 7.82 -19.80
N GLN A 19 4.68 7.38 -20.55
CA GLN A 19 4.70 7.47 -22.00
C GLN A 19 3.37 6.97 -22.52
N ASN A 20 2.55 7.89 -23.04
CA ASN A 20 1.32 7.51 -23.71
C ASN A 20 1.73 6.82 -25.00
N ILE A 21 1.33 5.57 -25.14
CA ILE A 21 1.28 4.92 -26.44
C ILE A 21 0.28 5.74 -27.24
N ASP A 22 0.71 6.44 -28.29
CA ASP A 22 -0.14 7.21 -29.19
C ASP A 22 -1.14 6.25 -29.83
N ARG A 23 -2.34 6.26 -29.33
CA ARG A 23 -3.44 5.40 -29.78
C ARG A 23 -4.61 6.29 -30.16
N GLU A 24 -5.21 6.05 -31.31
CA GLU A 24 -6.45 6.71 -31.67
C GLU A 24 -7.54 6.37 -30.64
N ILE A 25 -8.06 7.39 -29.98
CA ILE A 25 -9.08 7.23 -28.94
C ILE A 25 -10.44 7.09 -29.60
N THR A 26 -10.95 5.87 -29.61
CA THR A 26 -12.25 5.52 -30.20
C THR A 26 -13.34 5.33 -29.13
N ASP A 27 -14.60 5.25 -29.56
CA ASP A 27 -15.75 4.99 -28.67
C ASP A 27 -15.74 3.56 -28.12
N ARG A 28 -15.08 2.64 -28.86
CA ARG A 28 -15.00 1.22 -28.49
C ARG A 28 -13.54 0.83 -28.31
N TYR A 29 -13.25 0.12 -27.22
CA TYR A 29 -11.93 -0.44 -27.02
C TYR A 29 -11.69 -1.60 -27.97
N VAL A 30 -10.60 -1.54 -28.73
CA VAL A 30 -10.17 -2.61 -29.63
C VAL A 30 -8.89 -3.22 -29.10
N LYS A 31 -8.85 -4.55 -28.98
CA LYS A 31 -7.65 -5.28 -28.55
C LYS A 31 -6.56 -5.17 -29.62
N GLU A 32 -5.34 -4.90 -29.17
CA GLU A 32 -4.18 -4.94 -30.04
C GLU A 32 -3.68 -6.37 -30.21
N ASN A 33 -3.16 -6.66 -31.41
CA ASN A 33 -2.44 -7.90 -31.67
C ASN A 33 -1.01 -7.75 -31.19
N ILE A 34 -0.57 -8.61 -30.28
CA ILE A 34 0.76 -8.57 -29.68
C ILE A 34 1.47 -9.90 -29.88
N ALA A 35 2.72 -9.84 -30.32
CA ALA A 35 3.61 -11.01 -30.36
C ALA A 35 4.56 -10.98 -29.14
N VAL A 36 4.79 -12.14 -28.55
CA VAL A 36 5.80 -12.31 -27.49
C VAL A 36 6.90 -13.19 -28.04
N PHE A 37 8.08 -12.62 -28.18
CA PHE A 37 9.27 -13.32 -28.63
C PHE A 37 9.93 -14.08 -27.50
N GLU A 38 10.71 -15.11 -27.81
CA GLU A 38 11.40 -15.88 -26.81
C GLU A 38 12.38 -14.99 -26.04
N ILE A 39 12.24 -14.97 -24.74
CA ILE A 39 13.12 -14.22 -23.84
C ILE A 39 14.50 -14.87 -23.87
N GLU A 40 15.50 -14.08 -24.20
CA GLU A 40 16.89 -14.49 -24.21
C GLU A 40 17.38 -14.73 -22.76
N ASP A 41 18.08 -15.84 -22.52
CA ASP A 41 18.72 -16.10 -21.24
C ASP A 41 20.24 -15.90 -21.36
N VAL A 42 20.72 -14.79 -20.82
CA VAL A 42 22.16 -14.46 -20.73
C VAL A 42 22.69 -14.61 -19.31
N SER A 43 21.88 -15.18 -18.40
CA SER A 43 22.32 -15.47 -17.05
C SER A 43 23.35 -16.60 -17.03
N THR A 44 24.14 -16.65 -15.97
CA THR A 44 25.14 -17.73 -15.76
C THR A 44 24.55 -18.92 -15.00
N GLU A 45 23.29 -18.90 -14.68
CA GLU A 45 22.64 -19.99 -13.94
C GLU A 45 22.41 -21.22 -14.82
N TYR A 46 22.61 -22.39 -14.27
CA TYR A 46 22.75 -23.67 -14.97
C TYR A 46 21.42 -24.27 -15.50
N ARG A 47 20.36 -23.50 -15.66
CA ARG A 47 19.07 -24.04 -16.05
C ARG A 47 18.84 -23.97 -17.57
N LYS A 48 18.74 -25.14 -18.20
CA LYS A 48 18.30 -25.20 -19.61
C LYS A 48 16.87 -24.70 -19.76
N ASN A 49 16.63 -23.84 -20.76
CA ASN A 49 15.31 -23.34 -21.14
C ASN A 49 14.64 -22.34 -20.17
N LEU A 50 15.39 -21.60 -19.34
CA LEU A 50 14.82 -20.59 -18.44
C LEU A 50 14.09 -19.50 -19.25
N GLY A 51 14.69 -19.02 -20.33
CA GLY A 51 14.08 -18.02 -21.23
C GLY A 51 12.74 -18.50 -21.79
N LYS A 52 12.68 -19.74 -22.29
CA LYS A 52 11.42 -20.32 -22.79
C LYS A 52 10.35 -20.44 -21.71
N LYS A 53 10.73 -20.82 -20.48
CA LYS A 53 9.81 -20.92 -19.35
C LYS A 53 9.24 -19.53 -19.00
N VAL A 54 10.10 -18.54 -18.85
CA VAL A 54 9.69 -17.16 -18.55
C VAL A 54 8.79 -16.62 -19.65
N THR A 55 9.09 -16.86 -20.92
CA THR A 55 8.24 -16.48 -22.05
C THR A 55 6.85 -17.06 -21.91
N THR A 56 6.72 -18.37 -21.65
CA THR A 56 5.42 -19.03 -21.49
C THR A 56 4.63 -18.47 -20.31
N LEU A 57 5.29 -18.14 -19.20
CA LEU A 57 4.64 -17.52 -18.04
C LEU A 57 4.14 -16.11 -18.37
N ILE A 58 4.91 -15.32 -19.12
CA ILE A 58 4.51 -13.99 -19.59
C ILE A 58 3.32 -14.09 -20.54
N GLU A 59 3.35 -14.97 -21.54
CA GLU A 59 2.23 -15.21 -22.47
C GLU A 59 0.94 -15.57 -21.72
N ASN A 60 1.02 -16.48 -20.76
CA ASN A 60 -0.12 -16.88 -19.93
C ASN A 60 -0.67 -15.70 -19.10
N SER A 61 0.21 -14.85 -18.54
CA SER A 61 -0.19 -13.69 -17.77
C SER A 61 -0.88 -12.64 -18.66
N LEU A 62 -0.34 -12.36 -19.83
CA LEU A 62 -0.92 -11.43 -20.80
C LEU A 62 -2.27 -11.94 -21.33
N THR A 63 -2.39 -13.24 -21.59
CA THR A 63 -3.65 -13.86 -22.02
C THR A 63 -4.74 -13.69 -20.95
N ARG A 64 -4.39 -13.93 -19.67
CA ARG A 64 -5.32 -13.73 -18.54
C ARG A 64 -5.78 -12.29 -18.37
N MET A 65 -4.94 -11.30 -18.72
CA MET A 65 -5.32 -9.89 -18.69
C MET A 65 -6.50 -9.58 -19.60
N ASN A 66 -6.71 -10.38 -20.64
CA ASN A 66 -7.77 -10.24 -21.64
C ASN A 66 -7.80 -8.89 -22.38
N ARG A 67 -6.63 -8.21 -22.49
CA ARG A 67 -6.48 -6.88 -23.12
C ARG A 67 -5.95 -6.96 -24.55
N PHE A 68 -5.39 -8.10 -24.91
CA PHE A 68 -4.65 -8.32 -26.14
C PHE A 68 -5.15 -9.56 -26.87
N ASN A 69 -4.93 -9.58 -28.17
CA ASN A 69 -4.89 -10.78 -28.97
C ASN A 69 -3.43 -11.22 -29.05
N ILE A 70 -3.08 -12.30 -28.38
CA ILE A 70 -1.70 -12.83 -28.42
C ILE A 70 -1.55 -13.66 -29.69
N VAL A 71 -0.52 -13.37 -30.48
CA VAL A 71 -0.19 -14.14 -31.68
C VAL A 71 0.29 -15.54 -31.29
N ASP A 72 -0.20 -16.55 -32.00
CA ASP A 72 0.17 -17.94 -31.76
C ASP A 72 1.68 -18.15 -32.00
N ARG A 73 2.37 -18.50 -30.92
CA ARG A 73 3.81 -18.70 -30.92
C ARG A 73 4.25 -19.84 -31.82
N ALA A 74 3.51 -20.92 -31.93
CA ALA A 74 3.88 -22.06 -32.77
C ALA A 74 4.00 -21.64 -34.24
N ASN A 75 3.10 -20.77 -34.68
CA ASN A 75 3.14 -20.20 -36.03
C ASN A 75 4.29 -19.21 -36.19
N LEU A 76 4.54 -18.39 -35.17
CA LEU A 76 5.65 -17.43 -35.16
C LEU A 76 7.01 -18.15 -35.21
N ASP A 77 7.22 -19.16 -34.36
CA ASP A 77 8.45 -19.95 -34.30
C ASP A 77 8.71 -20.72 -35.62
N LYS A 78 7.65 -21.23 -36.25
CA LYS A 78 7.75 -21.89 -37.56
C LYS A 78 8.26 -20.92 -38.64
N TYR A 79 7.68 -19.75 -38.68
CA TYR A 79 8.08 -18.72 -39.64
C TYR A 79 9.52 -18.24 -39.43
N LEU A 80 9.90 -17.97 -38.19
CA LEU A 80 11.28 -17.56 -37.87
C LEU A 80 12.30 -18.61 -38.35
N LYS A 81 11.97 -19.89 -38.21
CA LYS A 81 12.80 -20.99 -38.71
C LYS A 81 12.84 -21.02 -40.25
N GLU A 82 11.71 -20.81 -40.91
CA GLU A 82 11.64 -20.77 -42.39
C GLU A 82 12.45 -19.62 -42.95
N MET A 83 12.55 -18.51 -42.25
CA MET A 83 13.36 -17.33 -42.62
C MET A 83 14.81 -17.43 -42.15
N GLU A 84 15.22 -18.55 -41.53
CA GLU A 84 16.55 -18.74 -40.94
C GLU A 84 16.89 -17.71 -39.85
N LEU A 85 15.87 -17.09 -39.26
CA LEU A 85 16.02 -16.12 -38.16
C LEU A 85 16.20 -16.83 -36.83
N GLN A 86 16.89 -16.15 -35.90
CA GLN A 86 17.09 -16.69 -34.56
C GLN A 86 15.79 -16.63 -33.75
N LEU A 87 15.52 -17.70 -32.98
CA LEU A 87 14.37 -17.73 -32.09
C LEU A 87 14.58 -16.89 -30.82
N THR A 88 15.85 -16.66 -30.46
CA THR A 88 16.27 -15.89 -29.28
C THR A 88 17.28 -14.84 -29.71
N GLY A 89 17.30 -13.71 -29.03
CA GLY A 89 18.19 -12.60 -29.38
C GLY A 89 17.84 -11.91 -30.70
N ILE A 90 16.58 -11.98 -31.13
CA ILE A 90 16.08 -11.34 -32.34
C ILE A 90 16.29 -9.82 -32.29
N THR A 91 16.76 -9.23 -33.39
CA THR A 91 16.94 -7.77 -33.46
C THR A 91 15.63 -7.02 -33.64
N GLU A 92 15.61 -5.71 -33.30
CA GLU A 92 14.43 -4.88 -33.46
C GLU A 92 13.96 -4.81 -34.93
N GLU A 93 14.88 -4.75 -35.88
CA GLU A 93 14.57 -4.73 -37.32
C GLU A 93 13.85 -6.02 -37.74
N GLN A 94 14.34 -7.18 -37.28
CA GLN A 94 13.72 -8.48 -37.56
C GLN A 94 12.32 -8.59 -36.94
N VAL A 95 12.14 -8.07 -35.70
CA VAL A 95 10.83 -8.02 -35.05
C VAL A 95 9.83 -7.19 -35.86
N ILE A 96 10.27 -6.08 -36.40
CA ILE A 96 9.44 -5.18 -37.23
C ILE A 96 9.07 -5.84 -38.58
N GLU A 97 10.01 -6.48 -39.22
CA GLU A 97 9.79 -7.19 -40.50
C GLU A 97 8.74 -8.31 -40.32
N VAL A 98 8.92 -9.15 -39.31
CA VAL A 98 7.98 -10.22 -38.96
C VAL A 98 6.60 -9.65 -38.61
N GLY A 99 6.55 -8.53 -37.91
CA GLY A 99 5.30 -7.89 -37.51
C GLY A 99 4.45 -7.39 -38.66
N LYS A 100 5.09 -6.81 -39.69
CA LYS A 100 4.41 -6.38 -40.92
C LYS A 100 3.75 -7.54 -41.66
N ILE A 101 4.34 -8.72 -41.58
CA ILE A 101 3.82 -9.93 -42.23
C ILE A 101 2.69 -10.58 -41.43
N TYR A 102 2.86 -10.68 -40.10
CA TYR A 102 1.88 -11.34 -39.23
C TYR A 102 0.78 -10.44 -38.67
N GLY A 103 0.85 -9.14 -38.94
CA GLY A 103 -0.18 -8.19 -38.56
C GLY A 103 -0.30 -7.94 -37.06
N TYR A 104 0.78 -8.12 -36.30
CA TYR A 104 0.81 -7.62 -34.92
C TYR A 104 1.33 -6.19 -34.87
N SER A 105 0.73 -5.39 -33.99
CA SER A 105 1.06 -3.97 -33.84
C SER A 105 2.18 -3.72 -32.85
N LYS A 106 2.34 -4.62 -31.88
CA LYS A 106 3.34 -4.52 -30.82
C LYS A 106 4.06 -5.85 -30.64
N ALA A 107 5.35 -5.76 -30.33
CA ALA A 107 6.16 -6.93 -29.96
C ALA A 107 6.74 -6.76 -28.57
N ILE A 108 6.72 -7.85 -27.82
CA ILE A 108 7.38 -7.94 -26.51
C ILE A 108 8.63 -8.79 -26.68
N THR A 109 9.78 -8.21 -26.34
CA THR A 109 11.09 -8.86 -26.33
C THR A 109 11.73 -8.69 -24.95
N GLY A 110 12.79 -9.42 -24.66
CA GLY A 110 13.51 -9.24 -23.40
C GLY A 110 14.66 -10.22 -23.23
N ARG A 111 15.42 -9.96 -22.16
CA ARG A 111 16.51 -10.85 -21.76
C ARG A 111 16.57 -11.02 -20.24
N ILE A 112 16.81 -12.22 -19.77
CA ILE A 112 17.14 -12.52 -18.37
C ILE A 112 18.62 -12.19 -18.18
N THR A 113 18.90 -11.20 -17.31
CA THR A 113 20.26 -10.73 -17.04
C THR A 113 20.89 -11.39 -15.83
N SER A 114 20.07 -11.91 -14.93
CA SER A 114 20.51 -12.61 -13.73
C SER A 114 19.44 -13.60 -13.29
N ALA A 115 19.89 -14.78 -12.85
CA ALA A 115 19.07 -15.77 -12.17
C ALA A 115 19.93 -16.41 -11.08
N ASN A 116 19.56 -16.27 -9.82
CA ASN A 116 20.37 -16.70 -8.69
C ASN A 116 19.52 -17.41 -7.65
N VAL A 117 20.05 -18.49 -7.07
CA VAL A 117 19.48 -19.12 -5.88
C VAL A 117 20.55 -19.27 -4.83
N THR A 118 20.30 -18.71 -3.66
CA THR A 118 21.19 -18.78 -2.50
C THR A 118 20.50 -19.45 -1.33
N PHE A 119 21.27 -20.10 -0.49
CA PHE A 119 20.84 -20.76 0.72
C PHE A 119 21.57 -20.18 1.91
N ASP A 120 20.83 -19.88 2.95
CA ASP A 120 21.35 -19.62 4.30
C ASP A 120 20.86 -20.78 5.18
N TYR A 121 21.72 -21.80 5.35
CA TYR A 121 21.35 -23.06 6.00
C TYR A 121 22.32 -23.38 7.14
N ASP A 122 21.77 -23.54 8.33
CA ASP A 122 22.48 -23.94 9.51
C ASP A 122 22.39 -25.47 9.68
N ILE A 123 23.54 -26.12 9.62
CA ILE A 123 23.66 -27.59 9.73
C ILE A 123 23.30 -28.08 11.14
N GLU A 124 23.59 -27.29 12.19
CA GLU A 124 23.35 -27.70 13.58
C GLU A 124 21.87 -27.71 13.91
N SER A 125 21.14 -26.68 13.46
CA SER A 125 19.69 -26.60 13.67
C SER A 125 18.89 -27.39 12.63
N GLY A 126 19.50 -27.80 11.52
CA GLY A 126 18.83 -28.48 10.41
C GLY A 126 17.84 -27.60 9.66
N SER A 127 17.97 -26.28 9.77
CA SER A 127 17.02 -25.31 9.21
C SER A 127 17.74 -24.15 8.53
N GLY A 128 17.01 -23.41 7.70
CA GLY A 128 17.58 -22.24 7.02
C GLY A 128 16.57 -21.56 6.13
N ASN A 129 17.08 -20.74 5.23
CA ASN A 129 16.27 -20.00 4.28
C ASN A 129 16.81 -20.17 2.85
N ILE A 130 15.90 -20.06 1.89
CA ILE A 130 16.23 -20.04 0.47
C ILE A 130 15.78 -18.73 -0.12
N TYR A 131 16.62 -18.14 -0.97
CA TYR A 131 16.38 -16.90 -1.69
C TYR A 131 16.62 -17.17 -3.18
N ALA A 132 15.63 -16.89 -4.01
CA ALA A 132 15.78 -16.94 -5.45
C ALA A 132 15.39 -15.59 -6.06
N ASN A 133 16.16 -15.15 -7.07
CA ASN A 133 15.91 -13.92 -7.78
C ASN A 133 16.11 -14.13 -9.29
N VAL A 134 15.23 -13.52 -10.08
CA VAL A 134 15.32 -13.46 -11.55
C VAL A 134 15.17 -12.04 -12.00
N ASP A 135 16.13 -11.53 -12.78
CA ASP A 135 16.13 -10.18 -13.33
C ASP A 135 15.86 -10.24 -14.83
N LEU A 136 14.84 -9.54 -15.27
CA LEU A 136 14.44 -9.44 -16.68
C LEU A 136 14.50 -7.99 -17.15
N ILE A 137 15.18 -7.71 -18.26
CA ILE A 137 14.97 -6.50 -19.05
C ILE A 137 13.90 -6.83 -20.08
N LEU A 138 12.76 -6.12 -20.03
CA LEU A 138 11.64 -6.30 -20.94
C LEU A 138 11.46 -5.04 -21.76
N GLN A 139 11.23 -5.20 -23.07
CA GLN A 139 11.00 -4.13 -24.02
C GLN A 139 9.70 -4.36 -24.79
N ILE A 140 9.04 -3.26 -25.14
CA ILE A 140 7.87 -3.25 -26.03
C ILE A 140 8.23 -2.39 -27.23
N VAL A 141 8.18 -2.99 -28.40
CA VAL A 141 8.48 -2.33 -29.67
C VAL A 141 7.19 -2.13 -30.44
N ASP A 142 6.99 -0.93 -30.95
CA ASP A 142 5.92 -0.60 -31.88
C ASP A 142 6.37 -0.94 -33.30
N VAL A 143 5.65 -1.83 -33.95
CA VAL A 143 6.00 -2.33 -35.29
C VAL A 143 5.79 -1.30 -36.38
N GLU A 144 4.80 -0.44 -36.23
CA GLU A 144 4.45 0.59 -37.21
C GLU A 144 5.44 1.76 -37.18
N THR A 145 5.69 2.27 -35.97
CA THR A 145 6.54 3.44 -35.77
C THR A 145 8.03 3.10 -35.57
N THR A 146 8.35 1.83 -35.40
CA THR A 146 9.72 1.32 -35.14
C THR A 146 10.34 1.85 -33.84
N LYS A 147 9.50 2.28 -32.88
CA LYS A 147 9.95 2.87 -31.62
C LYS A 147 9.86 1.89 -30.47
N ILE A 148 10.81 1.93 -29.56
CA ILE A 148 10.69 1.30 -28.25
C ILE A 148 9.72 2.14 -27.41
N LEU A 149 8.54 1.59 -27.16
CA LEU A 149 7.50 2.26 -26.37
C LEU A 149 7.76 2.14 -24.87
N TYR A 150 8.40 1.07 -24.46
CA TYR A 150 8.67 0.77 -23.06
C TYR A 150 9.93 -0.09 -22.94
N SER A 151 10.76 0.22 -21.97
CA SER A 151 11.88 -0.61 -21.55
C SER A 151 12.03 -0.52 -20.04
N SER A 152 12.09 -1.65 -19.35
CA SER A 152 12.24 -1.66 -17.90
C SER A 152 12.89 -2.95 -17.41
N LYS A 153 13.65 -2.82 -16.34
CA LYS A 153 14.12 -3.95 -15.56
C LYS A 153 13.01 -4.37 -14.58
N ILE A 154 12.68 -5.64 -14.59
CA ILE A 154 11.64 -6.25 -13.74
C ILE A 154 12.29 -7.38 -12.95
N PHE A 155 11.89 -7.50 -11.69
CA PHE A 155 12.46 -8.46 -10.74
C PHE A 155 11.39 -9.44 -10.32
N GLY A 156 11.75 -10.72 -10.29
CA GLY A 156 10.98 -11.76 -9.62
C GLY A 156 11.79 -12.36 -8.49
N SER A 157 11.15 -12.66 -7.38
CA SER A 157 11.80 -13.18 -6.20
C SER A 157 10.99 -14.26 -5.51
N ALA A 158 11.69 -15.20 -4.84
CA ALA A 158 11.08 -16.13 -3.92
C ALA A 158 11.91 -16.22 -2.63
N TYR A 159 11.21 -16.32 -1.51
CA TYR A 159 11.80 -16.47 -0.19
C TYR A 159 10.95 -17.37 0.67
N TYR A 160 11.54 -18.41 1.25
CA TYR A 160 10.89 -19.27 2.24
C TYR A 160 11.89 -20.00 3.12
N SER A 161 11.44 -20.41 4.30
CA SER A 161 12.24 -21.18 5.23
C SER A 161 12.24 -22.66 4.85
N ILE A 162 13.35 -23.31 5.06
CA ILE A 162 13.55 -24.73 4.80
C ILE A 162 14.00 -25.46 6.07
N ASN A 163 13.50 -26.68 6.24
CA ASN A 163 13.84 -27.58 7.35
C ASN A 163 14.50 -28.88 6.85
N ARG A 164 15.08 -28.82 5.67
CA ARG A 164 15.77 -29.94 5.03
C ARG A 164 17.02 -29.44 4.31
N TYR A 165 17.98 -30.31 4.12
CA TYR A 165 19.23 -29.95 3.45
C TYR A 165 18.93 -29.40 2.03
N PRO A 166 19.60 -28.29 1.63
CA PRO A 166 19.47 -27.75 0.29
C PRO A 166 19.82 -28.75 -0.79
N SER A 167 18.88 -28.99 -1.69
CA SER A 167 19.02 -29.91 -2.81
C SER A 167 18.85 -29.19 -4.16
N MET A 168 19.23 -29.86 -5.25
CA MET A 168 19.01 -29.32 -6.59
C MET A 168 17.52 -29.12 -6.88
N ALA A 169 16.66 -30.05 -6.42
CA ALA A 169 15.21 -29.91 -6.56
C ALA A 169 14.65 -28.67 -5.84
N LEU A 170 15.15 -28.34 -4.63
CA LEU A 170 14.78 -27.12 -3.92
C LEU A 170 15.24 -25.87 -4.65
N ARG A 171 16.42 -25.90 -5.26
CA ARG A 171 16.92 -24.80 -6.09
C ARG A 171 16.02 -24.55 -7.30
N GLU A 172 15.60 -25.60 -7.98
CA GLU A 172 14.69 -25.51 -9.12
C GLU A 172 13.30 -25.00 -8.70
N GLU A 173 12.76 -25.50 -7.59
CA GLU A 173 11.48 -25.05 -7.02
C GLU A 173 11.52 -23.55 -6.68
N ALA A 174 12.57 -23.09 -6.02
CA ALA A 174 12.75 -21.67 -5.68
C ALA A 174 12.87 -20.78 -6.91
N LEU A 175 13.61 -21.22 -7.91
CA LEU A 175 13.75 -20.49 -9.16
C LEU A 175 12.43 -20.45 -9.94
N ASP A 176 11.65 -21.52 -9.90
CA ASP A 176 10.32 -21.59 -10.49
C ASP A 176 9.37 -20.58 -9.85
N GLU A 177 9.40 -20.47 -8.53
CA GLU A 177 8.58 -19.50 -7.80
C GLU A 177 9.00 -18.06 -8.10
N ALA A 178 10.31 -17.77 -8.18
CA ALA A 178 10.81 -16.47 -8.61
C ALA A 178 10.38 -16.14 -10.05
N CYS A 179 10.31 -17.11 -10.97
CA CYS A 179 9.77 -16.89 -12.32
C CYS A 179 8.25 -16.60 -12.29
N ASN A 180 7.50 -17.25 -11.41
CA ASN A 180 6.07 -16.97 -11.24
C ASN A 180 5.85 -15.56 -10.72
N ASP A 181 6.60 -15.12 -9.71
CA ASP A 181 6.55 -13.74 -9.22
C ASP A 181 6.94 -12.75 -10.32
N LEU A 182 7.99 -13.03 -11.09
CA LEU A 182 8.38 -12.22 -12.25
C LEU A 182 7.21 -12.03 -13.22
N ALA A 183 6.48 -13.07 -13.55
CA ALA A 183 5.31 -12.98 -14.44
C ALA A 183 4.18 -12.13 -13.87
N ILE A 184 3.96 -12.16 -12.56
CA ILE A 184 3.02 -11.27 -11.85
C ILE A 184 3.47 -9.82 -11.95
N GLN A 185 4.77 -9.56 -11.74
CA GLN A 185 5.34 -8.22 -11.88
C GLN A 185 5.22 -7.68 -13.31
N VAL A 186 5.46 -8.53 -14.32
CA VAL A 186 5.24 -8.19 -15.75
C VAL A 186 3.77 -7.83 -15.98
N GLU A 187 2.82 -8.65 -15.51
CA GLU A 187 1.38 -8.37 -15.64
C GLU A 187 1.02 -6.99 -15.04
N SER A 188 1.51 -6.69 -13.84
CA SER A 188 1.29 -5.41 -13.18
C SER A 188 1.84 -4.22 -14.00
N LYS A 189 3.04 -4.36 -14.56
CA LYS A 189 3.64 -3.34 -15.42
C LYS A 189 2.86 -3.16 -16.71
N MET A 190 2.44 -4.25 -17.35
CA MET A 190 1.65 -4.21 -18.59
C MET A 190 0.30 -3.54 -18.39
N LYS A 191 -0.38 -3.76 -17.27
CA LYS A 191 -1.62 -3.03 -16.92
C LYS A 191 -1.40 -1.51 -16.86
N ASN A 192 -0.24 -1.06 -16.41
CA ASN A 192 0.09 0.36 -16.35
C ASN A 192 0.47 0.96 -17.70
N VAL A 193 1.15 0.19 -18.55
CA VAL A 193 1.55 0.61 -19.91
C VAL A 193 0.34 0.63 -20.85
N PHE A 194 -0.45 -0.44 -20.84
CA PHE A 194 -1.61 -0.62 -21.72
C PHE A 194 -2.92 -0.30 -20.99
N LYS A 195 -3.07 0.93 -20.54
CA LYS A 195 -4.33 1.40 -19.93
C LYS A 195 -5.46 1.41 -20.96
N ILE A 196 -6.64 1.03 -20.51
CA ILE A 196 -7.84 1.17 -21.33
C ILE A 196 -8.21 2.64 -21.43
N ILE A 197 -8.26 3.17 -22.64
CA ILE A 197 -8.62 4.55 -22.95
C ILE A 197 -9.69 4.49 -24.04
N LEU A 198 -10.83 5.15 -23.80
CA LEU A 198 -11.94 5.21 -24.75
C LEU A 198 -12.79 6.44 -24.51
N LYS A 199 -13.58 6.85 -25.52
CA LYS A 199 -14.57 7.91 -25.35
C LYS A 199 -15.79 7.37 -24.61
N ILE A 200 -16.42 8.22 -23.82
CA ILE A 200 -17.73 7.93 -23.21
C ILE A 200 -18.77 7.90 -24.29
N SER A 201 -19.47 6.77 -24.44
CA SER A 201 -20.42 6.57 -25.52
C SER A 201 -21.75 7.25 -25.25
N ASP A 202 -22.27 7.11 -24.03
CA ASP A 202 -23.58 7.70 -23.66
C ASP A 202 -23.67 7.85 -22.12
N ILE A 203 -24.61 8.70 -21.69
CA ILE A 203 -24.94 8.88 -20.28
C ILE A 203 -26.47 8.83 -20.12
N LYS A 204 -26.95 7.82 -19.38
CA LYS A 204 -28.38 7.63 -19.09
C LYS A 204 -28.60 7.52 -17.57
N ASP A 205 -29.52 8.30 -17.07
CA ASP A 205 -29.91 8.27 -15.65
C ASP A 205 -28.73 8.34 -14.68
N GLY A 206 -27.74 9.17 -15.02
CA GLY A 206 -26.51 9.33 -14.23
C GLY A 206 -25.53 8.13 -14.30
N ASN A 207 -25.80 7.16 -15.17
CA ASN A 207 -24.89 6.07 -15.48
C ASN A 207 -24.17 6.33 -16.80
N VAL A 208 -22.86 6.08 -16.80
CA VAL A 208 -21.99 6.25 -17.97
C VAL A 208 -21.82 4.91 -18.66
N ILE A 209 -22.00 4.87 -19.96
CA ILE A 209 -21.86 3.66 -20.79
C ILE A 209 -20.50 3.71 -21.47
N LEU A 210 -19.72 2.63 -21.28
CA LEU A 210 -18.41 2.43 -21.88
C LEU A 210 -18.43 1.16 -22.73
N PHE A 211 -18.02 1.22 -24.02
CA PHE A 211 -17.88 0.04 -24.86
C PHE A 211 -16.56 -0.68 -24.63
N ALA A 212 -16.37 -1.11 -23.41
CA ALA A 212 -15.36 -2.05 -22.97
C ALA A 212 -15.93 -2.82 -21.76
N GLY A 213 -15.72 -4.11 -21.70
CA GLY A 213 -16.27 -5.01 -20.68
C GLY A 213 -15.26 -6.05 -20.20
N SER A 214 -15.77 -7.16 -19.67
CA SER A 214 -14.91 -8.23 -19.14
C SER A 214 -14.02 -8.88 -20.20
N GLU A 215 -14.46 -8.92 -21.45
CA GLU A 215 -13.64 -9.40 -22.57
C GLU A 215 -12.47 -8.48 -22.92
N HIS A 216 -12.45 -7.27 -22.37
CA HIS A 216 -11.39 -6.29 -22.54
C HIS A 216 -10.54 -6.11 -21.28
N GLY A 217 -10.66 -7.03 -20.30
CA GLY A 217 -9.90 -6.98 -19.05
C GLY A 217 -10.41 -5.96 -18.03
N ILE A 218 -11.66 -5.44 -18.21
CA ILE A 218 -12.30 -4.63 -17.19
C ILE A 218 -12.87 -5.53 -16.09
N SER A 219 -12.75 -5.09 -14.85
CA SER A 219 -13.33 -5.72 -13.67
C SER A 219 -14.22 -4.73 -12.91
N LYS A 220 -15.00 -5.22 -11.94
CA LYS A 220 -15.82 -4.36 -11.06
C LYS A 220 -14.99 -3.37 -10.23
N ASN A 221 -13.71 -3.65 -10.05
CA ASN A 221 -12.79 -2.77 -9.31
C ASN A 221 -12.10 -1.74 -10.21
N THR A 222 -12.26 -1.84 -11.53
CA THR A 222 -11.65 -0.90 -12.48
C THR A 222 -12.25 0.50 -12.29
N ARG A 223 -11.41 1.50 -12.29
CA ARG A 223 -11.79 2.91 -12.20
C ARG A 223 -11.24 3.66 -13.41
N PHE A 224 -11.94 4.73 -13.78
CA PHE A 224 -11.52 5.60 -14.86
C PHE A 224 -11.47 7.04 -14.39
N LYS A 225 -10.44 7.77 -14.79
CA LYS A 225 -10.43 9.23 -14.78
C LYS A 225 -11.04 9.73 -16.07
N VAL A 226 -11.83 10.77 -15.98
CA VAL A 226 -12.48 11.40 -17.13
C VAL A 226 -11.84 12.71 -17.46
N TYR A 227 -11.56 12.91 -18.74
CA TYR A 227 -10.95 14.12 -19.27
C TYR A 227 -11.82 14.70 -20.41
N SER A 228 -11.93 16.02 -20.47
CA SER A 228 -12.29 16.71 -21.71
C SER A 228 -11.00 17.09 -22.44
N LYS A 229 -10.97 16.95 -23.75
CA LYS A 229 -9.90 17.49 -24.59
C LYS A 229 -10.40 18.81 -25.19
N SER A 230 -9.63 19.89 -25.11
CA SER A 230 -9.90 21.12 -25.85
C SER A 230 -9.66 20.88 -27.35
N GLU A 231 -10.20 21.75 -28.19
CA GLU A 231 -9.97 21.66 -29.63
C GLU A 231 -8.49 21.81 -29.97
N ASP A 232 -8.04 21.04 -30.95
CA ASP A 232 -6.68 21.16 -31.47
C ASP A 232 -6.55 22.49 -32.25
N ILE A 233 -5.43 23.18 -32.09
CA ILE A 233 -5.19 24.45 -32.77
C ILE A 233 -4.36 24.17 -34.02
N VAL A 234 -4.93 24.40 -35.18
CA VAL A 234 -4.20 24.28 -36.44
C VAL A 234 -3.53 25.63 -36.76
N LEU A 235 -2.22 25.64 -36.78
CA LEU A 235 -1.43 26.83 -37.09
C LEU A 235 -1.47 27.11 -38.61
N PRO A 236 -1.26 28.37 -39.04
CA PRO A 236 -1.15 28.71 -40.48
C PRO A 236 -0.06 27.93 -41.24
N SER A 237 0.95 27.41 -40.50
CA SER A 237 2.01 26.54 -41.05
C SER A 237 1.53 25.12 -41.34
N GLY A 238 0.31 24.76 -41.01
CA GLY A 238 -0.21 23.38 -41.07
C GLY A 238 0.13 22.52 -39.86
N ASN A 239 0.95 23.01 -38.92
CA ASN A 239 1.24 22.30 -37.70
C ASN A 239 0.02 22.32 -36.76
N VAL A 240 -0.24 21.17 -36.09
CA VAL A 240 -1.33 21.03 -35.14
C VAL A 240 -0.75 21.08 -33.71
N ILE A 241 -1.28 21.98 -32.89
CA ILE A 241 -1.05 21.98 -31.43
C ILE A 241 -2.21 21.19 -30.83
N GLU A 242 -1.90 20.08 -30.22
CA GLU A 242 -2.91 19.27 -29.56
C GLU A 242 -3.60 20.02 -28.42
N GLY A 243 -4.90 19.85 -28.30
CA GLY A 243 -5.70 20.43 -27.23
C GLY A 243 -5.34 19.83 -25.85
N GLU A 244 -5.44 20.64 -24.83
CA GLU A 244 -5.15 20.23 -23.45
C GLU A 244 -6.21 19.30 -22.88
N TYR A 245 -5.76 18.31 -22.11
CA TYR A 245 -6.62 17.41 -21.36
C TYR A 245 -6.93 17.97 -19.97
N LYS A 246 -8.21 18.26 -19.70
CA LYS A 246 -8.69 18.74 -18.41
C LYS A 246 -9.44 17.63 -17.66
N GLU A 247 -8.97 17.25 -16.48
CA GLU A 247 -9.65 16.27 -15.62
C GLU A 247 -11.01 16.80 -15.17
N LYS A 248 -12.08 16.03 -15.42
CA LYS A 248 -13.47 16.34 -15.04
C LYS A 248 -13.96 15.52 -13.86
N GLY A 249 -13.42 14.31 -13.67
CA GLY A 249 -13.86 13.46 -12.58
C GLY A 249 -13.41 12.01 -12.71
N THR A 250 -14.06 11.14 -11.94
CA THR A 250 -13.76 9.71 -11.89
C THR A 250 -15.01 8.88 -12.03
N LEU A 251 -14.86 7.71 -12.67
CA LEU A 251 -15.90 6.71 -12.84
C LEU A 251 -15.52 5.43 -12.12
N ARG A 252 -16.53 4.73 -11.62
CA ARG A 252 -16.40 3.40 -11.03
C ARG A 252 -17.39 2.46 -11.71
N ILE A 253 -16.91 1.26 -12.08
CA ILE A 253 -17.77 0.24 -12.69
C ILE A 253 -18.83 -0.19 -11.69
N LYS A 254 -20.08 -0.10 -12.12
CA LYS A 254 -21.28 -0.57 -11.40
C LYS A 254 -21.68 -1.95 -11.90
N ASP A 255 -21.92 -2.05 -13.20
CA ASP A 255 -22.36 -3.28 -13.86
C ASP A 255 -21.37 -3.64 -14.99
N LEU A 256 -21.06 -4.92 -15.12
CA LEU A 256 -20.05 -5.42 -16.05
C LEU A 256 -20.69 -6.43 -17.00
N GLY A 257 -20.77 -6.05 -18.28
CA GLY A 257 -21.10 -6.94 -19.38
C GLY A 257 -19.85 -7.53 -20.03
N ARG A 258 -20.02 -8.31 -21.09
CA ARG A 258 -18.91 -8.90 -21.85
C ARG A 258 -18.17 -7.83 -22.66
N GLU A 259 -18.87 -7.09 -23.50
CA GLU A 259 -18.33 -6.08 -24.41
C GLU A 259 -18.51 -4.63 -23.93
N TYR A 260 -19.31 -4.41 -22.90
CA TYR A 260 -19.61 -3.07 -22.36
C TYR A 260 -19.57 -3.09 -20.83
N SER A 261 -19.48 -1.90 -20.26
CA SER A 261 -19.64 -1.69 -18.82
C SER A 261 -20.47 -0.45 -18.55
N ILE A 262 -21.17 -0.47 -17.42
CA ILE A 262 -21.93 0.65 -16.90
C ILE A 262 -21.19 1.17 -15.67
N ALA A 263 -20.81 2.44 -15.70
CA ALA A 263 -20.09 3.08 -14.62
C ALA A 263 -20.94 4.18 -13.96
N LYS A 264 -20.74 4.39 -12.66
CA LYS A 264 -21.24 5.53 -11.92
C LYS A 264 -20.18 6.62 -11.85
N ILE A 265 -20.62 7.88 -11.88
CA ILE A 265 -19.77 9.02 -11.58
C ILE A 265 -19.50 9.01 -10.07
N SER A 266 -18.27 8.71 -9.69
CA SER A 266 -17.82 8.72 -8.29
C SER A 266 -17.53 10.14 -7.83
N ARG A 267 -16.89 10.92 -8.69
CA ARG A 267 -16.48 12.30 -8.45
C ARG A 267 -16.58 13.13 -9.73
N GLY A 268 -16.77 14.43 -9.56
CA GLY A 268 -16.76 15.38 -10.66
C GLY A 268 -18.16 15.76 -11.16
N ASN A 269 -18.17 16.75 -12.04
CA ASN A 269 -19.38 17.31 -12.63
C ASN A 269 -19.14 17.50 -14.13
N ASP A 270 -20.21 17.67 -14.88
CA ASP A 270 -20.16 18.02 -16.31
C ASP A 270 -19.51 16.98 -17.23
N ILE A 271 -19.53 15.71 -16.81
CA ILE A 271 -19.10 14.59 -17.64
C ILE A 271 -20.16 14.39 -18.75
N LYS A 272 -19.69 14.29 -19.99
CA LYS A 272 -20.54 14.20 -21.20
C LYS A 272 -20.13 13.04 -22.09
N ALA A 273 -21.01 12.61 -22.97
CA ALA A 273 -20.66 11.75 -24.09
C ALA A 273 -19.57 12.44 -24.94
N GLY A 274 -18.59 11.67 -25.41
CA GLY A 274 -17.40 12.17 -26.09
C GLY A 274 -16.23 12.54 -25.18
N ASP A 275 -16.42 12.72 -23.87
CA ASP A 275 -15.31 12.85 -22.93
C ASP A 275 -14.49 11.56 -22.90
N ILE A 276 -13.21 11.65 -22.55
CA ILE A 276 -12.27 10.54 -22.58
C ILE A 276 -12.19 9.90 -21.20
N ALA A 277 -12.52 8.62 -21.12
CA ALA A 277 -12.33 7.79 -19.96
C ALA A 277 -11.00 7.05 -20.07
N ARG A 278 -10.07 7.29 -19.12
CA ARG A 278 -8.77 6.64 -19.03
C ARG A 278 -8.71 5.80 -17.78
N GLU A 279 -8.40 4.52 -17.91
CA GLU A 279 -8.22 3.62 -16.79
C GLU A 279 -7.19 4.16 -15.81
N THR A 280 -7.50 4.06 -14.54
CA THR A 280 -6.60 4.45 -13.47
C THR A 280 -6.54 3.37 -12.41
N HIS A 281 -5.34 3.09 -11.94
CA HIS A 281 -5.12 2.26 -10.78
C HIS A 281 -4.97 3.19 -9.59
N ILE A 282 -5.98 3.21 -8.73
CA ILE A 282 -5.87 3.83 -7.42
C ILE A 282 -5.44 2.72 -6.49
N GLY A 283 -4.29 2.86 -5.88
CA GLY A 283 -3.82 1.90 -4.88
C GLY A 283 -4.84 1.81 -3.74
N ASN A 284 -4.97 0.62 -3.18
CA ASN A 284 -5.84 0.38 -2.03
C ASN A 284 -5.06 0.39 -0.71
N PHE A 285 -3.76 0.62 -0.76
CA PHE A 285 -2.94 0.69 0.43
C PHE A 285 -3.10 2.05 1.09
N LEU A 286 -3.65 2.04 2.29
CA LEU A 286 -3.97 3.24 3.07
C LEU A 286 -2.80 3.56 4.00
N VAL A 287 -2.31 4.78 3.91
CA VAL A 287 -1.37 5.36 4.88
C VAL A 287 -1.98 6.63 5.44
N GLY A 288 -2.01 6.76 6.76
CA GLY A 288 -2.58 7.94 7.42
C GLY A 288 -1.74 8.39 8.61
N PHE A 289 -1.78 9.66 8.88
CA PHE A 289 -1.21 10.25 10.08
C PHE A 289 -2.31 11.02 10.82
N ASN A 290 -2.54 10.66 12.08
CA ASN A 290 -3.57 11.26 12.91
C ASN A 290 -2.97 11.83 14.18
N ILE A 291 -3.46 12.99 14.59
CA ILE A 291 -3.23 13.57 15.91
C ILE A 291 -4.52 13.40 16.70
N ASN A 292 -4.42 12.74 17.83
CA ASN A 292 -5.53 12.50 18.73
C ASN A 292 -5.35 13.31 20.00
N TYR A 293 -6.40 14.02 20.39
CA TYR A 293 -6.51 14.62 21.71
C TYR A 293 -7.48 13.78 22.54
N SER A 294 -6.98 13.21 23.61
CA SER A 294 -7.73 12.29 24.46
C SER A 294 -7.95 12.90 25.82
N ALA A 295 -9.19 13.01 26.23
CA ALA A 295 -9.56 13.36 27.59
C ALA A 295 -9.87 12.09 28.39
N TYR A 296 -9.11 11.83 29.44
CA TYR A 296 -9.27 10.65 30.27
C TYR A 296 -9.89 10.97 31.61
N LYS A 297 -10.67 10.03 32.11
CA LYS A 297 -11.05 9.98 33.51
C LYS A 297 -10.27 8.85 34.18
N MET A 298 -9.33 9.20 35.01
CA MET A 298 -8.58 8.23 35.82
C MET A 298 -9.22 8.09 37.22
N LYS A 299 -9.07 6.90 37.81
CA LYS A 299 -9.43 6.73 39.20
C LYS A 299 -8.36 7.42 40.05
N SER A 300 -8.72 8.49 40.79
CA SER A 300 -7.74 9.14 41.65
C SER A 300 -7.33 8.22 42.80
N ILE A 301 -6.05 8.14 43.02
CA ILE A 301 -5.46 7.40 44.16
C ILE A 301 -4.58 8.39 44.89
N GLN A 302 -4.87 8.62 46.15
CA GLN A 302 -4.00 9.32 47.08
C GLN A 302 -3.70 8.40 48.25
N LYS A 303 -2.47 7.93 48.37
CA LYS A 303 -2.01 7.08 49.46
C LYS A 303 -0.61 7.51 49.87
N THR A 304 -0.41 7.59 51.17
CA THR A 304 0.90 7.83 51.77
C THR A 304 1.27 6.64 52.64
N TYR A 305 2.39 6.03 52.34
CA TYR A 305 2.97 4.97 53.15
C TYR A 305 4.11 5.57 53.95
N GLN A 306 4.15 5.30 55.23
CA GLN A 306 5.23 5.78 56.12
C GLN A 306 6.22 4.64 56.36
N SER A 307 7.50 4.98 56.29
CA SER A 307 8.55 4.04 56.66
C SER A 307 8.44 3.67 58.14
N SER A 308 8.71 2.40 58.46
CA SER A 308 8.70 1.90 59.83
C SER A 308 9.94 2.30 60.63
N THR A 309 10.99 2.73 59.97
CA THR A 309 12.32 2.97 60.57
C THR A 309 12.75 4.43 60.65
N ASN A 310 12.10 5.32 59.88
CA ASN A 310 12.42 6.75 59.85
C ASN A 310 11.19 7.61 59.42
N ASN A 311 11.41 8.90 59.20
CA ASN A 311 10.38 9.84 58.75
C ASN A 311 10.10 9.81 57.24
N GLY A 312 10.67 8.86 56.49
CA GLY A 312 10.48 8.72 55.07
C GLY A 312 9.04 8.35 54.69
N ARG A 313 8.51 9.00 53.71
CA ARG A 313 7.13 8.81 53.21
C ARG A 313 7.12 8.53 51.72
N LEU A 314 6.48 7.46 51.32
CA LEU A 314 6.16 7.15 49.95
C LEU A 314 4.77 7.69 49.64
N ASN A 315 4.70 8.74 48.85
CA ASN A 315 3.46 9.40 48.45
C ASN A 315 3.07 8.93 47.05
N ILE A 316 1.92 8.31 46.94
CA ILE A 316 1.29 7.94 45.66
C ILE A 316 0.15 8.92 45.40
N ASN A 317 0.25 9.66 44.28
CA ASN A 317 -0.75 10.65 43.93
C ASN A 317 -1.03 10.55 42.43
N LEU A 318 -2.18 10.00 42.08
CA LEU A 318 -2.70 9.95 40.72
C LEU A 318 -3.88 10.92 40.59
N ASN A 319 -3.83 11.83 39.66
CA ASN A 319 -4.89 12.80 39.42
C ASN A 319 -6.12 12.19 38.74
N LYS A 320 -7.29 12.78 39.00
CA LYS A 320 -8.60 12.31 38.52
C LYS A 320 -8.84 12.44 37.04
N ASN A 321 -8.31 13.45 36.41
CA ASN A 321 -8.56 13.78 35.00
C ASN A 321 -7.23 14.16 34.37
N ASP A 322 -6.94 13.58 33.23
CA ASP A 322 -5.74 13.86 32.47
C ASP A 322 -6.07 13.98 30.98
N PHE A 323 -5.19 14.65 30.26
CA PHE A 323 -5.28 14.80 28.82
C PHE A 323 -4.03 14.18 28.21
N ALA A 324 -4.18 13.45 27.10
CA ALA A 324 -3.05 13.04 26.33
C ALA A 324 -3.17 13.50 24.87
N LEU A 325 -2.04 13.85 24.34
CA LEU A 325 -1.85 14.01 22.91
C LEU A 325 -1.31 12.70 22.34
N GLY A 326 -1.99 12.16 21.33
CA GLY A 326 -1.56 10.97 20.61
C GLY A 326 -1.15 11.33 19.19
N MET A 327 -0.07 10.73 18.71
CA MET A 327 0.34 10.78 17.31
C MET A 327 0.28 9.36 16.77
N HIS A 328 -0.57 9.10 15.78
CA HIS A 328 -0.80 7.75 15.25
C HIS A 328 -0.45 7.69 13.77
N LEU A 329 0.41 6.75 13.41
CA LEU A 329 0.60 6.30 12.04
C LEU A 329 -0.39 5.16 11.77
N LYS A 330 -1.21 5.30 10.74
CA LYS A 330 -2.21 4.32 10.30
C LYS A 330 -1.76 3.69 9.00
N VAL A 331 -1.79 2.36 8.92
CA VAL A 331 -1.50 1.60 7.70
C VAL A 331 -2.56 0.53 7.52
N GLY A 332 -3.00 0.30 6.30
CA GLY A 332 -4.06 -0.67 6.04
C GLY A 332 -4.45 -0.77 4.59
N TYR A 333 -5.63 -1.32 4.38
CA TYR A 333 -6.18 -1.54 3.06
C TYR A 333 -7.55 -0.87 2.95
N ASP A 334 -7.74 0.02 1.96
CA ASP A 334 -9.05 0.64 1.70
C ASP A 334 -9.87 -0.24 0.75
N ASN A 335 -10.94 -0.80 1.26
CA ASN A 335 -11.90 -1.59 0.49
C ASN A 335 -13.30 -0.95 0.57
N ASN A 336 -13.40 0.31 0.18
CA ASN A 336 -14.66 1.07 0.02
C ASN A 336 -15.71 0.96 1.15
N LEU A 337 -16.18 -0.25 1.48
CA LEU A 337 -17.16 -0.48 2.55
C LEU A 337 -16.49 -0.82 3.88
N PHE A 338 -15.45 -1.63 3.83
CA PHE A 338 -14.79 -2.17 5.02
C PHE A 338 -13.27 -2.15 4.84
N SER A 339 -12.58 -1.37 5.64
CA SER A 339 -11.14 -1.13 5.51
C SER A 339 -10.41 -1.52 6.80
N PRO A 340 -9.90 -2.76 6.91
CA PRO A 340 -9.09 -3.16 8.04
C PRO A 340 -7.75 -2.42 8.02
N ASN A 341 -7.32 -1.94 9.19
CA ASN A 341 -6.05 -1.24 9.29
C ASN A 341 -5.47 -1.31 10.70
N LEU A 342 -4.16 -1.03 10.78
CA LEU A 342 -3.39 -1.00 12.01
C LEU A 342 -2.93 0.44 12.26
N SER A 343 -3.05 0.90 13.50
CA SER A 343 -2.50 2.19 13.91
C SER A 343 -1.48 1.99 15.01
N PHE A 344 -0.34 2.65 14.86
CA PHE A 344 0.72 2.72 15.86
C PHE A 344 0.78 4.15 16.38
N GLY A 345 0.67 4.33 17.67
CA GLY A 345 0.62 5.64 18.29
C GLY A 345 1.60 5.82 19.43
N LEU A 346 2.09 7.04 19.56
CA LEU A 346 2.78 7.54 20.74
C LEU A 346 1.79 8.40 21.52
N LEU A 347 1.67 8.16 22.81
CA LEU A 347 0.81 8.90 23.73
C LEU A 347 1.68 9.73 24.67
N PHE A 348 1.29 10.97 24.86
CA PHE A 348 1.95 11.91 25.78
C PHE A 348 0.89 12.53 26.68
N GLY A 349 0.90 12.15 27.96
CA GLY A 349 -0.02 12.70 28.96
C GLY A 349 0.52 13.96 29.60
N ASP A 350 -0.38 14.75 30.16
CA ASP A 350 -0.12 16.02 30.88
C ASP A 350 0.93 16.91 30.18
N PHE A 351 0.73 17.11 28.87
CA PHE A 351 1.63 17.93 28.02
C PHE A 351 3.14 17.68 28.26
N PHE A 352 3.55 16.41 28.20
CA PHE A 352 4.96 15.95 28.26
C PHE A 352 5.62 15.89 29.63
N LYS A 353 4.88 16.00 30.73
CA LYS A 353 5.52 16.03 32.05
C LYS A 353 5.46 14.71 32.84
N THR A 354 4.38 13.95 32.74
CA THR A 354 4.15 12.87 33.72
C THR A 354 3.84 11.49 33.14
N SER A 355 3.40 11.40 31.90
CA SER A 355 3.04 10.12 31.28
C SER A 355 3.36 10.06 29.81
N TYR A 356 3.90 8.94 29.36
CA TYR A 356 4.07 8.63 27.95
C TYR A 356 3.71 7.16 27.72
N GLY A 357 3.38 6.82 26.49
CA GLY A 357 3.00 5.46 26.16
C GLY A 357 3.03 5.16 24.68
N ILE A 358 2.82 3.89 24.40
CA ILE A 358 2.65 3.37 23.05
C ILE A 358 1.23 2.82 22.97
N ASP A 359 0.53 3.13 21.88
CA ASP A 359 -0.83 2.64 21.61
C ASP A 359 -0.86 1.97 20.23
N ILE A 360 -1.28 0.71 20.22
CA ILE A 360 -1.45 -0.07 18.98
C ILE A 360 -2.93 -0.38 18.86
N ARG A 361 -3.55 -0.02 17.72
CA ARG A 361 -4.98 -0.23 17.47
C ARG A 361 -5.18 -1.07 16.22
N PHE A 362 -5.99 -2.10 16.33
CA PHE A 362 -6.57 -2.80 15.19
C PHE A 362 -7.93 -2.15 14.90
N ASN A 363 -8.01 -1.44 13.78
CA ASN A 363 -9.20 -0.70 13.39
C ASN A 363 -9.95 -1.43 12.29
N PHE A 364 -11.26 -1.27 12.27
CA PHE A 364 -12.17 -1.81 11.28
C PHE A 364 -13.02 -0.66 10.72
N ASP A 365 -12.47 0.10 9.78
CA ASP A 365 -13.20 1.24 9.23
C ASP A 365 -14.39 0.77 8.41
N ILE A 366 -15.58 1.25 8.78
CA ILE A 366 -16.83 1.04 8.04
C ILE A 366 -17.15 2.36 7.34
N ASN A 367 -17.05 2.35 6.00
CA ASN A 367 -17.12 3.55 5.18
C ASN A 367 -18.53 3.72 4.60
N VAL A 368 -19.13 4.90 4.78
CA VAL A 368 -20.39 5.28 4.17
C VAL A 368 -20.19 6.58 3.37
N ASN A 369 -20.32 6.48 2.06
CA ASN A 369 -20.22 7.67 1.19
C ASN A 369 -21.45 8.56 1.37
N ILE A 370 -21.24 9.80 1.83
CA ILE A 370 -22.30 10.78 2.01
C ILE A 370 -22.50 11.56 0.71
N TYR A 371 -21.42 12.01 0.09
CA TYR A 371 -21.47 12.83 -1.12
C TYR A 371 -20.35 12.47 -2.09
N LYS A 372 -20.70 11.83 -3.20
CA LYS A 372 -19.86 11.54 -4.38
C LYS A 372 -18.40 11.16 -4.05
N GLU A 373 -18.19 10.32 -3.06
CA GLU A 373 -16.85 9.97 -2.53
C GLU A 373 -15.98 11.17 -2.08
N VAL A 374 -16.50 12.40 -2.14
CA VAL A 374 -15.82 13.59 -1.63
C VAL A 374 -15.93 13.67 -0.12
N VAL A 375 -17.10 13.30 0.42
CA VAL A 375 -17.34 13.24 1.86
C VAL A 375 -17.80 11.85 2.24
N ARG A 376 -17.08 11.25 3.17
CA ARG A 376 -17.41 9.94 3.76
C ARG A 376 -17.66 10.10 5.25
N PHE A 377 -18.64 9.36 5.75
CA PHE A 377 -18.72 9.05 7.17
C PHE A 377 -18.02 7.72 7.39
N VAL A 378 -17.12 7.67 8.36
CA VAL A 378 -16.37 6.46 8.69
C VAL A 378 -16.63 6.14 10.15
N PHE A 379 -17.21 4.98 10.41
CA PHE A 379 -17.32 4.45 11.75
C PHE A 379 -16.16 3.48 11.99
N ILE A 380 -15.36 3.74 13.03
CA ILE A 380 -14.13 3.01 13.32
C ILE A 380 -14.22 2.33 14.68
N PRO A 381 -14.78 1.11 14.79
CA PRO A 381 -14.56 0.28 15.96
C PRO A 381 -13.10 -0.21 15.96
N TYR A 382 -12.50 -0.29 17.14
CA TYR A 382 -11.14 -0.78 17.28
C TYR A 382 -10.90 -1.53 18.58
N ILE A 383 -9.89 -2.41 18.54
CA ILE A 383 -9.29 -3.06 19.69
C ILE A 383 -7.92 -2.46 19.89
N GLY A 384 -7.59 -2.05 21.10
CA GLY A 384 -6.33 -1.39 21.43
C GLY A 384 -5.51 -2.15 22.46
N LEU A 385 -4.20 -2.10 22.27
CA LEU A 385 -3.19 -2.51 23.22
C LEU A 385 -2.30 -1.30 23.50
N GLY A 386 -2.24 -0.86 24.75
CA GLY A 386 -1.40 0.24 25.19
C GLY A 386 -0.34 -0.21 26.18
N VAL A 387 0.83 0.41 26.12
CA VAL A 387 1.84 0.33 27.16
C VAL A 387 2.07 1.75 27.67
N THR A 388 1.86 1.97 28.95
CA THR A 388 2.01 3.30 29.54
C THR A 388 3.09 3.32 30.61
N PHE A 389 3.76 4.47 30.71
CA PHE A 389 4.75 4.81 31.71
C PHE A 389 4.23 6.08 32.40
N THR A 390 3.87 5.97 33.65
CA THR A 390 3.18 7.04 34.38
C THR A 390 3.90 7.34 35.68
N ASP A 391 4.21 8.62 35.91
CA ASP A 391 4.68 9.06 37.22
C ASP A 391 3.52 9.05 38.20
N ILE A 392 3.65 8.23 39.25
CA ILE A 392 2.57 7.99 40.20
C ILE A 392 2.84 8.61 41.58
N GLY A 393 4.05 9.12 41.83
CA GLY A 393 4.35 9.71 43.10
C GLY A 393 5.82 9.99 43.37
N ASN A 394 6.12 10.24 44.62
CA ASN A 394 7.50 10.53 45.08
C ASN A 394 7.73 10.08 46.51
N VAL A 395 9.01 10.04 46.90
CA VAL A 395 9.43 9.88 48.29
C VAL A 395 9.75 11.23 48.91
N SER A 396 9.37 11.46 50.16
CA SER A 396 9.62 12.71 50.85
C SER A 396 9.88 12.48 52.37
N GLY A 397 10.53 13.43 52.99
CA GLY A 397 10.78 13.44 54.44
C GLY A 397 11.91 12.50 54.94
N GLY A 398 12.65 11.93 54.02
CA GLY A 398 13.75 10.96 54.22
C GLY A 398 13.58 9.74 53.31
N ASP A 399 14.56 8.85 53.33
CA ASP A 399 14.54 7.63 52.54
C ASP A 399 13.42 6.71 52.98
N TYR A 400 12.72 6.11 52.04
CA TYR A 400 11.66 5.13 52.33
C TYR A 400 12.23 3.71 52.29
N TYR A 401 12.18 3.00 53.41
CA TYR A 401 12.65 1.63 53.51
C TYR A 401 11.54 0.64 53.12
N ILE A 402 11.82 -0.18 52.14
CA ILE A 402 10.93 -1.29 51.69
C ILE A 402 11.12 -2.47 52.65
N ASP A 403 12.36 -2.75 53.00
CA ASP A 403 12.81 -3.76 53.96
C ASP A 403 14.12 -3.30 54.64
N ASN A 404 14.73 -4.18 55.42
CA ASN A 404 15.95 -3.83 56.16
C ASN A 404 17.19 -3.58 55.30
N TYR A 405 17.12 -3.90 54.00
CA TYR A 405 18.28 -3.83 53.07
C TYR A 405 18.00 -2.93 51.87
N THR A 406 16.76 -2.59 51.57
CA THR A 406 16.35 -1.87 50.38
C THR A 406 15.64 -0.58 50.77
N SER A 407 16.22 0.57 50.36
CA SER A 407 15.57 1.88 50.54
C SER A 407 15.42 2.59 49.20
N ILE A 408 14.37 3.42 49.09
CA ILE A 408 14.19 4.37 48.01
C ILE A 408 14.66 5.73 48.52
N PRO A 409 15.63 6.37 47.88
CA PRO A 409 16.15 7.64 48.31
C PRO A 409 15.10 8.74 48.40
N ASN A 410 15.29 9.68 49.30
CA ASN A 410 14.47 10.87 49.40
C ASN A 410 14.43 11.61 48.08
N GLU A 411 13.28 12.22 47.72
CA GLU A 411 13.01 12.95 46.46
C GLU A 411 12.98 12.08 45.19
N SER A 412 13.15 10.77 45.30
CA SER A 412 12.98 9.86 44.14
C SER A 412 11.55 9.94 43.57
N LYS A 413 11.48 9.97 42.25
CA LYS A 413 10.21 9.85 41.53
C LYS A 413 9.80 8.38 41.40
N ILE A 414 8.54 8.14 41.56
CA ILE A 414 7.94 6.81 41.44
C ILE A 414 7.14 6.70 40.16
N SER A 415 7.45 5.72 39.33
CA SER A 415 6.76 5.46 38.08
C SER A 415 6.13 4.07 38.05
N SER A 416 5.04 3.94 37.33
CA SER A 416 4.37 2.67 37.03
C SER A 416 4.47 2.36 35.54
N ARG A 417 4.62 1.07 35.22
CA ARG A 417 4.55 0.55 33.85
C ARG A 417 3.37 -0.38 33.76
N ASP A 418 2.47 -0.12 32.81
CA ASP A 418 1.22 -0.85 32.69
C ASP A 418 0.95 -1.25 31.23
N ILE A 419 0.40 -2.45 31.03
CA ILE A 419 -0.18 -2.87 29.77
C ILE A 419 -1.69 -2.71 29.87
N LEU A 420 -2.28 -2.01 28.93
CA LEU A 420 -3.70 -1.71 28.86
C LEU A 420 -4.33 -2.42 27.67
N PHE A 421 -5.46 -3.08 27.90
CA PHE A 421 -6.29 -3.60 26.82
C PHE A 421 -7.56 -2.74 26.73
N GLY A 422 -7.99 -2.45 25.52
CA GLY A 422 -9.14 -1.59 25.36
C GLY A 422 -9.95 -1.84 24.10
N LEU A 423 -11.15 -1.31 24.18
CA LEU A 423 -12.07 -1.21 23.06
C LEU A 423 -12.40 0.25 22.86
N GLY A 424 -12.66 0.65 21.63
CA GLY A 424 -13.15 1.98 21.34
C GLY A 424 -13.88 2.04 20.02
N ALA A 425 -14.53 3.15 19.81
CA ALA A 425 -15.14 3.47 18.55
C ALA A 425 -15.00 4.96 18.25
N MET A 426 -14.83 5.30 16.98
CA MET A 426 -14.77 6.68 16.49
C MET A 426 -15.78 6.89 15.37
N ALA A 427 -16.41 8.05 15.37
CA ALA A 427 -17.18 8.58 14.27
C ALA A 427 -16.32 9.64 13.57
N VAL A 428 -16.05 9.46 12.29
CA VAL A 428 -15.11 10.28 11.53
C VAL A 428 -15.80 10.83 10.30
N ILE A 429 -15.66 12.10 10.05
CA ILE A 429 -15.93 12.73 8.75
C ILE A 429 -14.62 12.78 7.98
N GLN A 430 -14.60 12.13 6.84
CA GLN A 430 -13.47 12.09 5.93
C GLN A 430 -13.78 12.97 4.72
N TYR A 431 -12.93 13.95 4.46
CA TYR A 431 -13.03 14.85 3.33
C TYR A 431 -11.92 14.58 2.33
N ASN A 432 -12.27 14.06 1.15
CA ASN A 432 -11.33 13.71 0.09
C ASN A 432 -11.05 14.92 -0.80
N ILE A 433 -9.83 15.42 -0.78
CA ILE A 433 -9.38 16.50 -1.67
C ILE A 433 -9.15 15.92 -3.07
N LYS A 434 -8.51 14.74 -3.14
CA LYS A 434 -8.25 13.96 -4.34
C LYS A 434 -8.63 12.51 -4.08
N ASP A 435 -8.70 11.70 -5.12
CA ASP A 435 -8.99 10.26 -4.98
C ASP A 435 -7.99 9.53 -4.08
N THR A 436 -6.79 10.10 -3.93
CA THR A 436 -5.68 9.51 -3.19
C THR A 436 -5.29 10.28 -1.92
N LEU A 437 -5.97 11.38 -1.58
CA LEU A 437 -5.60 12.22 -0.43
C LEU A 437 -6.82 12.83 0.22
N GLY A 438 -6.89 12.81 1.54
CA GLY A 438 -7.97 13.44 2.30
C GLY A 438 -7.61 13.78 3.73
N PHE A 439 -8.54 14.49 4.37
CA PHE A 439 -8.51 14.85 5.77
C PHE A 439 -9.53 14.05 6.58
N ASN A 440 -9.19 13.76 7.82
CA ASN A 440 -10.03 13.10 8.80
C ASN A 440 -10.31 14.03 9.97
N PHE A 441 -11.58 14.10 10.37
CA PHE A 441 -12.02 14.76 11.59
C PHE A 441 -12.91 13.80 12.35
N GLY A 442 -12.54 13.45 13.58
CA GLY A 442 -13.26 12.43 14.31
C GLY A 442 -13.44 12.71 15.78
N VAL A 443 -14.49 12.12 16.33
CA VAL A 443 -14.77 12.04 17.76
C VAL A 443 -15.08 10.61 18.12
N GLY A 444 -14.55 10.15 19.23
CA GLY A 444 -14.72 8.79 19.68
C GLY A 444 -14.74 8.65 21.18
N TYR A 445 -14.97 7.43 21.59
CA TYR A 445 -14.92 7.04 23.00
C TYR A 445 -14.12 5.76 23.14
N LYS A 446 -13.27 5.69 24.16
CA LYS A 446 -12.44 4.54 24.46
C LYS A 446 -12.59 4.05 25.88
N LEU A 447 -12.48 2.76 26.03
CA LEU A 447 -12.49 2.02 27.27
C LEU A 447 -11.21 1.18 27.33
N TYR A 448 -10.18 1.67 27.99
CA TYR A 448 -8.99 0.88 28.29
C TYR A 448 -9.09 0.45 29.75
N THR A 449 -9.33 -0.82 29.97
CA THR A 449 -9.57 -1.36 31.30
C THR A 449 -8.49 -2.36 31.69
N ASN A 450 -8.23 -2.33 32.97
CA ASN A 450 -7.48 -3.28 33.77
C ASN A 450 -6.09 -3.65 33.25
N PRO A 451 -5.10 -2.93 33.70
CA PRO A 451 -3.73 -3.15 33.30
C PRO A 451 -3.18 -4.43 33.93
N ILE A 452 -2.35 -5.08 33.15
CA ILE A 452 -1.31 -5.91 33.72
C ILE A 452 -0.24 -4.94 34.18
N ASN A 453 -0.11 -4.77 35.50
CA ASN A 453 0.97 -3.96 36.06
C ASN A 453 2.30 -4.70 35.85
N LEU A 454 3.19 -4.12 35.08
CA LEU A 454 4.53 -4.65 34.79
C LEU A 454 5.51 -4.36 35.92
N GLY A 455 5.17 -3.46 36.83
CA GLY A 455 5.98 -3.11 37.99
C GLY A 455 5.95 -1.63 38.33
N THR A 456 6.45 -1.34 39.51
CA THR A 456 6.69 0.01 40.02
C THR A 456 8.20 0.24 40.08
N TYR A 457 8.64 1.42 39.71
CA TYR A 457 10.05 1.74 39.54
C TYR A 457 10.42 3.09 40.16
N TYR A 458 11.63 3.20 40.72
CA TYR A 458 12.29 4.45 41.01
C TYR A 458 13.68 4.42 40.35
N ASP A 459 14.07 5.47 39.66
CA ASP A 459 15.34 5.61 38.95
C ASP A 459 15.70 4.35 38.09
N GLY A 460 14.70 3.69 37.52
CA GLY A 460 14.86 2.47 36.73
C GLY A 460 14.84 1.16 37.53
N ASN A 461 14.96 1.20 38.84
CA ASN A 461 14.95 0.03 39.71
C ASN A 461 13.51 -0.38 40.06
N GLY A 462 13.18 -1.65 39.82
CA GLY A 462 11.86 -2.20 40.16
C GLY A 462 11.71 -2.46 41.65
N PHE A 463 10.53 -2.17 42.21
CA PHE A 463 10.16 -2.54 43.58
C PHE A 463 8.69 -2.90 43.69
N THR A 464 8.32 -3.55 44.79
CA THR A 464 6.93 -3.95 45.04
C THR A 464 6.30 -2.98 46.03
N LEU A 465 5.15 -2.40 45.64
CA LEU A 465 4.35 -1.58 46.56
C LEU A 465 3.77 -2.45 47.68
N PRO A 466 3.60 -1.89 48.91
CA PRO A 466 2.99 -2.61 50.02
C PRO A 466 1.59 -3.12 49.73
N GLU A 467 0.92 -2.52 48.76
CA GLU A 467 -0.44 -2.91 48.35
C GLU A 467 -0.53 -2.82 46.81
N LYS A 468 -1.13 -3.85 46.17
CA LYS A 468 -1.39 -3.79 44.71
C LYS A 468 -2.30 -2.62 44.39
N LEU A 469 -1.75 -1.62 43.71
CA LEU A 469 -2.56 -0.56 43.15
C LEU A 469 -3.41 -1.15 42.01
N LYS A 470 -4.72 -1.20 42.21
CA LYS A 470 -5.68 -1.47 41.11
C LYS A 470 -5.80 -0.18 40.31
N THR A 471 -5.08 -0.11 39.20
CA THR A 471 -4.67 1.16 38.70
C THR A 471 -5.43 1.67 37.50
N VAL A 472 -4.93 1.91 36.47
CA VAL A 472 -5.24 2.92 35.47
C VAL A 472 -6.30 2.41 34.51
N SER A 473 -7.51 2.94 34.54
CA SER A 473 -8.42 2.79 33.40
C SER A 473 -8.36 4.10 32.59
N LEU A 474 -7.95 4.04 31.35
CA LEU A 474 -7.99 5.17 30.43
C LEU A 474 -9.32 5.17 29.69
N THR A 475 -10.35 5.70 30.34
CA THR A 475 -11.69 5.78 29.77
C THR A 475 -11.99 7.23 29.45
N GLY A 476 -12.38 7.53 28.20
CA GLY A 476 -12.66 8.91 27.85
C GLY A 476 -12.92 9.15 26.37
N PHE A 477 -13.07 10.43 26.05
CA PHE A 477 -13.30 10.89 24.69
C PHE A 477 -11.99 11.07 23.93
N ASP A 478 -12.00 10.71 22.65
CA ASP A 478 -10.94 10.97 21.68
C ASP A 478 -11.44 11.95 20.64
N PHE A 479 -10.65 12.99 20.37
CA PHE A 479 -10.81 13.89 19.22
C PHE A 479 -9.66 13.65 18.26
N MET A 480 -9.95 13.51 16.99
CA MET A 480 -8.95 13.17 15.97
C MET A 480 -8.96 14.18 14.83
N ILE A 481 -7.77 14.61 14.44
CA ILE A 481 -7.53 15.29 13.17
C ILE A 481 -6.41 14.53 12.45
N GLY A 482 -6.57 14.30 11.17
CA GLY A 482 -5.53 13.58 10.42
C GLY A 482 -5.58 13.81 8.93
N ILE A 483 -4.54 13.30 8.30
CA ILE A 483 -4.44 13.18 6.85
C ILE A 483 -4.28 11.70 6.49
N TYR A 484 -4.75 11.31 5.33
CA TYR A 484 -4.51 9.98 4.80
C TYR A 484 -4.27 10.06 3.31
N GLY A 485 -3.56 9.04 2.81
CA GLY A 485 -3.30 8.83 1.39
C GLY A 485 -3.55 7.38 1.00
N LEU A 486 -3.91 7.15 -0.27
CA LEU A 486 -3.96 5.84 -0.90
C LEU A 486 -2.77 5.73 -1.85
N LEU A 487 -1.96 4.68 -1.67
CA LEU A 487 -0.78 4.37 -2.46
C LEU A 487 -1.03 3.23 -3.43
#